data_749bf806c19022d86d3a35f66d594388
#
_entry.id   749bf806c19022d86d3a35f66d594388
#
_cell.length_a   1.000
_cell.length_b   1.000
_cell.length_c   1.000
_cell.angle_alpha   90.00
_cell.angle_beta   90.00
_cell.angle_gamma   90.00
#
_symmetry.space_group_name_H-M   'P 1'
#
loop_
_entity.id
_entity.type
_entity.pdbx_description
1 polymer ?
#
loop_
_entity_poly.entity_id
_entity_poly.type
_entity_poly.pdbx_seq_one_letter_code
_entity_poly.pdbx_strand_id
1 'polypeptide(L)'
;MRVTRAVARVAALLLGVMASLMGNDAEAALAPGADMEQASHFARMSLAGLDREYPNKPNELLTGPGDLKTPRELHPAFWGHFDWHSSVHAHWMLLRMLRLHPEFPEAADIRARVGAHLTAENLLAEAAYFEPRHNQSFERMYGWAWLLRLAQELRGFDDPDARAWAANLRPLEERIVALTEGYLPRLTYPVRSGIHPDTAWALAQMIDYARATGNTAFEELLLQRAKDYYGKDADYPTTFEPSGQDFFSPGLNVADLMRRVLKPKAYSSWLNRFAPGLRRARLGAWATPAVVSDLEDPQIVHLVGLNLSRASAMQGIASALDPRDRRRRNLEQAMQAHAAVGLPLVSSGHYEGEHWLASFAVYYLTGAGLAGDRL
;
A
#
# COMPACT_ATOMS: atom_id res chain seq x y z
N MET A 1 -16.64 0.17 39.58
CA MET A 1 -17.10 -1.21 39.35
C MET A 1 -18.28 -1.38 38.36
N ARG A 2 -18.87 -0.33 37.76
CA ARG A 2 -19.98 -0.49 36.78
C ARG A 2 -19.51 -0.39 35.32
N VAL A 3 -18.35 0.22 35.02
CA VAL A 3 -17.83 0.39 33.65
C VAL A 3 -17.16 -0.90 33.12
N THR A 4 -16.54 -1.70 33.99
CA THR A 4 -15.86 -2.95 33.60
C THR A 4 -16.83 -4.08 33.19
N ARG A 5 -18.12 -4.00 33.57
CA ARG A 5 -19.12 -5.01 33.17
C ARG A 5 -19.75 -4.73 31.79
N ALA A 6 -19.73 -3.49 31.31
CA ALA A 6 -20.26 -3.13 30.00
C ALA A 6 -19.32 -3.57 28.88
N VAL A 7 -18.00 -3.37 29.04
CA VAL A 7 -16.99 -3.77 28.05
C VAL A 7 -16.93 -5.29 27.89
N ALA A 8 -17.07 -6.06 28.97
CA ALA A 8 -17.09 -7.53 28.93
C ALA A 8 -18.35 -8.08 28.21
N ARG A 9 -19.49 -7.37 28.25
CA ARG A 9 -20.70 -7.81 27.57
C ARG A 9 -20.69 -7.54 26.07
N VAL A 10 -20.05 -6.47 25.63
CA VAL A 10 -19.89 -6.16 24.20
C VAL A 10 -18.92 -7.15 23.55
N ALA A 11 -17.83 -7.50 24.23
CA ALA A 11 -16.88 -8.52 23.76
C ALA A 11 -17.52 -9.92 23.67
N ALA A 12 -18.43 -10.28 24.59
CA ALA A 12 -19.11 -11.56 24.57
C ALA A 12 -20.21 -11.65 23.48
N LEU A 13 -20.85 -10.52 23.12
CA LEU A 13 -21.83 -10.48 22.02
C LEU A 13 -21.16 -10.61 20.65
N LEU A 14 -19.98 -10.01 20.48
CA LEU A 14 -19.18 -10.12 19.24
C LEU A 14 -18.62 -11.53 19.02
N LEU A 15 -18.29 -12.26 20.09
CA LEU A 15 -17.88 -13.67 20.02
C LEU A 15 -19.02 -14.63 19.70
N GLY A 16 -20.24 -14.31 20.08
CA GLY A 16 -21.42 -15.15 19.84
C GLY A 16 -21.94 -15.08 18.40
N VAL A 17 -21.75 -13.96 17.69
CA VAL A 17 -22.15 -13.80 16.29
C VAL A 17 -21.15 -14.49 15.34
N MET A 18 -19.89 -14.63 15.74
CA MET A 18 -18.84 -15.31 14.97
C MET A 18 -18.98 -16.84 14.91
N ALA A 19 -19.68 -17.45 15.88
CA ALA A 19 -19.83 -18.91 15.93
C ALA A 19 -20.93 -19.48 15.02
N SER A 20 -21.82 -18.64 14.48
CA SER A 20 -22.96 -19.07 13.64
C SER A 20 -22.70 -19.08 12.13
N LEU A 21 -21.53 -18.63 11.67
CA LEU A 21 -21.16 -18.55 10.24
C LEU A 21 -20.15 -19.59 9.77
N MET A 22 -19.84 -20.60 10.57
CA MET A 22 -18.98 -21.70 10.15
C MET A 22 -19.79 -22.82 9.48
N GLY A 23 -20.27 -22.53 8.27
CA GLY A 23 -20.70 -23.55 7.29
C GLY A 23 -19.57 -23.79 6.30
N ASN A 24 -19.28 -25.06 6.04
CA ASN A 24 -18.26 -25.59 5.15
C ASN A 24 -18.21 -24.89 3.78
N ASP A 25 -17.21 -24.05 3.55
CA ASP A 25 -16.63 -23.77 2.23
C ASP A 25 -15.26 -23.12 2.42
N ALA A 26 -14.22 -23.96 2.51
CA ALA A 26 -12.85 -23.54 2.83
C ALA A 26 -12.04 -23.05 1.62
N GLU A 27 -12.69 -22.71 0.49
CA GLU A 27 -11.99 -22.42 -0.76
C GLU A 27 -12.13 -20.97 -1.28
N ALA A 28 -12.94 -20.12 -0.63
CA ALA A 28 -13.29 -18.79 -1.16
C ALA A 28 -12.88 -17.59 -0.30
N ALA A 29 -12.00 -17.69 0.69
CA ALA A 29 -11.83 -16.63 1.69
C ALA A 29 -10.47 -15.93 1.68
N LEU A 30 -9.89 -15.56 0.52
CA LEU A 30 -8.65 -14.77 0.47
C LEU A 30 -8.84 -13.26 0.20
N ALA A 31 -9.99 -12.84 -0.25
CA ALA A 31 -10.39 -11.42 -0.30
C ALA A 31 -11.92 -11.31 -0.21
N PRO A 32 -12.47 -10.65 0.82
CA PRO A 32 -13.81 -10.09 0.69
C PRO A 32 -13.73 -8.97 -0.34
N GLY A 33 -14.26 -9.13 -1.54
CA GLY A 33 -14.39 -8.04 -2.49
C GLY A 33 -15.10 -6.86 -1.83
N ALA A 34 -14.66 -5.62 -2.09
CA ALA A 34 -15.45 -4.46 -1.70
C ALA A 34 -16.83 -4.60 -2.36
N ASP A 35 -17.90 -4.50 -1.59
CA ASP A 35 -19.21 -4.37 -2.21
C ASP A 35 -19.32 -3.02 -2.95
N MET A 36 -20.29 -2.90 -3.86
CA MET A 36 -20.42 -1.74 -4.72
C MET A 36 -20.65 -0.45 -3.92
N GLU A 37 -21.36 -0.51 -2.79
CA GLU A 37 -21.63 0.63 -1.93
C GLU A 37 -20.35 1.11 -1.23
N GLN A 38 -19.56 0.20 -0.70
CA GLN A 38 -18.28 0.50 -0.08
C GLN A 38 -17.27 1.05 -1.12
N ALA A 39 -17.25 0.46 -2.31
CA ALA A 39 -16.46 0.93 -3.44
C ALA A 39 -16.77 2.38 -3.81
N SER A 40 -18.05 2.68 -4.02
CA SER A 40 -18.58 4.03 -4.28
C SER A 40 -18.23 5.01 -3.16
N HIS A 41 -18.34 4.58 -1.90
CA HIS A 41 -18.00 5.44 -0.76
C HIS A 41 -16.51 5.83 -0.78
N PHE A 42 -15.60 4.88 -0.95
CA PHE A 42 -14.16 5.15 -1.03
C PHE A 42 -13.80 6.02 -2.24
N ALA A 43 -14.46 5.80 -3.38
CA ALA A 43 -14.24 6.63 -4.55
C ALA A 43 -14.64 8.09 -4.32
N ARG A 44 -15.79 8.35 -3.67
CA ARG A 44 -16.22 9.71 -3.33
C ARG A 44 -15.26 10.40 -2.37
N MET A 45 -14.75 9.69 -1.35
CA MET A 45 -13.74 10.23 -0.43
C MET A 45 -12.49 10.69 -1.17
N SER A 46 -11.98 9.85 -2.07
CA SER A 46 -10.79 10.17 -2.84
C SER A 46 -11.03 11.30 -3.84
N LEU A 47 -12.16 11.28 -4.55
CA LEU A 47 -12.54 12.37 -5.45
C LEU A 47 -12.63 13.72 -4.72
N ALA A 48 -13.14 13.74 -3.49
CA ALA A 48 -13.20 14.98 -2.70
C ALA A 48 -11.82 15.59 -2.40
N GLY A 49 -10.78 14.77 -2.32
CA GLY A 49 -9.40 15.21 -2.11
C GLY A 49 -8.63 15.55 -3.38
N LEU A 50 -9.04 14.99 -4.54
CA LEU A 50 -8.25 15.04 -5.77
C LEU A 50 -7.97 16.46 -6.26
N ASP A 51 -8.96 17.36 -6.16
CA ASP A 51 -8.87 18.78 -6.54
C ASP A 51 -8.72 19.71 -5.32
N ARG A 52 -8.36 19.16 -4.16
CA ARG A 52 -8.16 19.94 -2.93
C ARG A 52 -6.69 20.29 -2.76
N GLU A 53 -6.33 21.53 -3.03
CA GLU A 53 -4.94 22.01 -2.94
C GLU A 53 -4.45 22.20 -1.50
N TYR A 54 -5.33 22.57 -0.57
CA TYR A 54 -4.97 22.84 0.84
C TYR A 54 -5.92 22.16 1.82
N PRO A 55 -5.38 21.69 3.02
CA PRO A 55 -3.99 21.76 3.46
C PRO A 55 -3.08 20.85 2.64
N ASN A 56 -1.81 21.23 2.43
CA ASN A 56 -0.83 20.45 1.68
C ASN A 56 0.53 20.50 2.36
N LYS A 57 1.29 19.41 2.27
CA LYS A 57 2.64 19.25 2.80
C LYS A 57 3.62 18.98 1.66
N PRO A 58 4.22 19.99 1.03
CA PRO A 58 5.03 19.82 -0.17
C PRO A 58 6.31 19.02 0.03
N ASN A 59 6.95 19.05 1.20
CA ASN A 59 8.25 18.41 1.50
C ASN A 59 9.41 18.88 0.61
N GLU A 60 9.36 20.10 0.08
CA GLU A 60 10.34 20.65 -0.85
C GLU A 60 11.66 21.01 -0.21
N LEU A 61 12.77 20.79 -0.93
CA LEU A 61 14.06 21.41 -0.60
C LEU A 61 14.20 22.73 -1.35
N LEU A 62 14.09 23.85 -0.63
CA LEU A 62 14.26 25.18 -1.20
C LEU A 62 15.73 25.51 -1.30
N THR A 63 16.21 25.87 -2.49
CA THR A 63 17.58 26.35 -2.74
C THR A 63 17.65 27.86 -2.86
N GLY A 64 16.51 28.52 -3.03
CA GLY A 64 16.37 29.97 -3.09
C GLY A 64 14.91 30.44 -3.04
N PRO A 65 14.68 31.74 -2.93
CA PRO A 65 13.33 32.31 -2.85
C PRO A 65 12.44 32.00 -4.06
N GLY A 66 13.04 31.76 -5.22
CA GLY A 66 12.32 31.41 -6.46
C GLY A 66 11.74 29.99 -6.47
N ASP A 67 12.10 29.15 -5.49
CA ASP A 67 11.57 27.79 -5.37
C ASP A 67 10.23 27.75 -4.62
N LEU A 68 9.83 28.87 -4.01
CA LEU A 68 8.53 28.99 -3.35
C LEU A 68 7.41 29.06 -4.40
N LYS A 69 6.69 27.97 -4.54
CA LYS A 69 5.56 27.80 -5.45
C LYS A 69 4.40 27.14 -4.74
N THR A 70 3.20 27.28 -5.31
CA THR A 70 2.03 26.53 -4.84
C THR A 70 2.16 25.03 -5.18
N PRO A 71 1.45 24.15 -4.45
CA PRO A 71 1.43 22.72 -4.79
C PRO A 71 1.10 22.45 -6.26
N ARG A 72 0.12 23.16 -6.83
CA ARG A 72 -0.28 23.01 -8.23
C ARG A 72 0.80 23.46 -9.23
N GLU A 73 1.56 24.50 -8.91
CA GLU A 73 2.67 24.95 -9.73
C GLU A 73 3.87 24.00 -9.69
N LEU A 74 4.08 23.31 -8.56
CA LEU A 74 5.16 22.34 -8.37
C LEU A 74 4.82 21.00 -9.03
N HIS A 75 3.60 20.52 -8.80
CA HIS A 75 3.14 19.19 -9.13
C HIS A 75 1.80 19.20 -9.85
N PRO A 76 1.75 19.64 -11.14
CA PRO A 76 0.50 19.88 -11.84
C PRO A 76 -0.36 18.63 -12.06
N ALA A 77 0.21 17.43 -11.97
CA ALA A 77 -0.55 16.18 -12.03
C ALA A 77 -0.95 15.67 -10.64
N PHE A 78 -0.20 15.99 -9.58
CA PHE A 78 -0.38 15.38 -8.26
C PHE A 78 -0.42 16.38 -7.10
N TRP A 79 -1.04 17.54 -7.34
CA TRP A 79 -1.14 18.65 -6.38
C TRP A 79 -2.26 18.50 -5.34
N GLY A 80 -3.23 17.62 -5.60
CA GLY A 80 -4.35 17.39 -4.69
C GLY A 80 -4.00 16.54 -3.49
N HIS A 81 -4.96 16.33 -2.60
CA HIS A 81 -4.76 15.65 -1.32
C HIS A 81 -3.79 16.39 -0.39
N PHE A 82 -3.16 15.66 0.56
CA PHE A 82 -2.29 16.27 1.55
C PHE A 82 -0.83 16.41 1.08
N ASP A 83 -0.39 15.50 0.22
CA ASP A 83 0.97 15.45 -0.31
C ASP A 83 1.01 14.71 -1.65
N TRP A 84 2.18 14.74 -2.30
CA TRP A 84 2.36 14.15 -3.62
C TRP A 84 2.02 12.65 -3.67
N HIS A 85 2.52 11.87 -2.71
CA HIS A 85 2.29 10.43 -2.73
C HIS A 85 0.84 10.07 -2.44
N SER A 86 0.14 10.80 -1.56
CA SER A 86 -1.28 10.54 -1.32
C SER A 86 -2.13 10.86 -2.55
N SER A 87 -1.77 11.89 -3.32
CA SER A 87 -2.38 12.14 -4.62
C SER A 87 -2.14 10.98 -5.60
N VAL A 88 -0.90 10.50 -5.71
CA VAL A 88 -0.55 9.38 -6.61
C VAL A 88 -1.33 8.10 -6.27
N HIS A 89 -1.38 7.70 -5.01
CA HIS A 89 -2.10 6.46 -4.67
C HIS A 89 -3.62 6.63 -4.65
N ALA A 90 -4.13 7.86 -4.53
CA ALA A 90 -5.54 8.16 -4.78
C ALA A 90 -5.90 7.94 -6.25
N HIS A 91 -5.07 8.41 -7.19
CA HIS A 91 -5.23 8.11 -8.62
C HIS A 91 -5.19 6.60 -8.88
N TRP A 92 -4.22 5.88 -8.29
CA TRP A 92 -4.17 4.42 -8.39
C TRP A 92 -5.48 3.78 -7.90
N MET A 93 -5.96 4.17 -6.74
CA MET A 93 -7.18 3.61 -6.16
C MET A 93 -8.39 3.85 -7.04
N LEU A 94 -8.59 5.09 -7.52
CA LEU A 94 -9.69 5.45 -8.39
C LEU A 94 -9.68 4.65 -9.70
N LEU A 95 -8.50 4.49 -10.30
CA LEU A 95 -8.33 3.71 -11.54
C LEU A 95 -8.53 2.21 -11.30
N ARG A 96 -8.07 1.69 -10.15
CA ARG A 96 -8.33 0.32 -9.74
C ARG A 96 -9.82 0.04 -9.61
N MET A 97 -10.55 0.94 -8.95
CA MET A 97 -12.00 0.83 -8.79
C MET A 97 -12.72 0.90 -10.14
N LEU A 98 -12.33 1.85 -10.98
CA LEU A 98 -12.87 2.01 -12.33
C LEU A 98 -12.65 0.75 -13.19
N ARG A 99 -11.46 0.14 -13.11
CA ARG A 99 -11.14 -1.09 -13.85
C ARG A 99 -11.95 -2.29 -13.37
N LEU A 100 -12.10 -2.44 -12.06
CA LEU A 100 -12.83 -3.57 -11.48
C LEU A 100 -14.34 -3.42 -11.58
N HIS A 101 -14.84 -2.19 -11.59
CA HIS A 101 -16.26 -1.84 -11.57
C HIS A 101 -16.58 -0.71 -12.58
N PRO A 102 -16.47 -0.96 -13.89
CA PRO A 102 -16.60 0.11 -14.91
C PRO A 102 -17.99 0.78 -14.94
N GLU A 103 -19.00 0.11 -14.39
CA GLU A 103 -20.40 0.56 -14.36
C GLU A 103 -20.80 1.27 -13.05
N PHE A 104 -19.85 1.55 -12.15
CA PHE A 104 -20.24 2.14 -10.88
C PHE A 104 -20.54 3.66 -10.99
N PRO A 105 -21.33 4.24 -10.05
CA PRO A 105 -21.89 5.59 -10.21
C PRO A 105 -20.85 6.69 -10.45
N GLU A 106 -19.68 6.57 -9.84
CA GLU A 106 -18.61 7.56 -9.89
C GLU A 106 -17.70 7.43 -11.14
N ALA A 107 -17.93 6.44 -12.01
CA ALA A 107 -17.05 6.15 -13.17
C ALA A 107 -16.83 7.36 -14.08
N ALA A 108 -17.90 8.10 -14.39
CA ALA A 108 -17.82 9.28 -15.26
C ALA A 108 -17.03 10.43 -14.61
N ASP A 109 -17.22 10.67 -13.30
CA ASP A 109 -16.52 11.71 -12.55
C ASP A 109 -15.02 11.35 -12.40
N ILE A 110 -14.71 10.08 -12.12
CA ILE A 110 -13.30 9.61 -12.11
C ILE A 110 -12.62 9.87 -13.45
N ARG A 111 -13.24 9.47 -14.57
CA ARG A 111 -12.65 9.68 -15.90
C ARG A 111 -12.37 11.16 -16.18
N ALA A 112 -13.32 12.04 -15.86
CA ALA A 112 -13.19 13.46 -16.09
C ALA A 112 -12.05 14.06 -15.26
N ARG A 113 -11.99 13.77 -13.96
CA ARG A 113 -10.99 14.38 -13.06
C ARG A 113 -9.60 13.77 -13.25
N VAL A 114 -9.48 12.45 -13.27
CA VAL A 114 -8.20 11.79 -13.54
C VAL A 114 -7.65 12.23 -14.91
N GLY A 115 -8.51 12.34 -15.94
CA GLY A 115 -8.11 12.84 -17.25
C GLY A 115 -7.60 14.28 -17.26
N ALA A 116 -8.16 15.14 -16.39
CA ALA A 116 -7.68 16.52 -16.23
C ALA A 116 -6.31 16.61 -15.54
N HIS A 117 -5.98 15.66 -14.67
CA HIS A 117 -4.69 15.57 -13.99
C HIS A 117 -3.62 14.89 -14.85
N LEU A 118 -3.93 13.74 -15.46
CA LEU A 118 -2.97 12.92 -16.21
C LEU A 118 -2.80 13.36 -17.68
N THR A 119 -2.74 14.66 -17.91
CA THR A 119 -2.43 15.22 -19.25
C THR A 119 -0.94 15.04 -19.59
N ALA A 120 -0.60 15.03 -20.88
CA ALA A 120 0.79 14.95 -21.31
C ALA A 120 1.63 16.14 -20.79
N GLU A 121 1.06 17.34 -20.79
CA GLU A 121 1.73 18.56 -20.27
C GLU A 121 2.05 18.45 -18.79
N ASN A 122 1.07 18.08 -17.96
CA ASN A 122 1.25 17.95 -16.52
C ASN A 122 2.32 16.89 -16.20
N LEU A 123 2.27 15.74 -16.85
CA LEU A 123 3.18 14.62 -16.57
C LEU A 123 4.61 14.85 -17.10
N LEU A 124 4.77 15.62 -18.17
CA LEU A 124 6.09 16.11 -18.59
C LEU A 124 6.68 17.08 -17.57
N ALA A 125 5.88 17.98 -17.00
CA ALA A 125 6.31 18.89 -15.94
C ALA A 125 6.71 18.12 -14.67
N GLU A 126 5.95 17.10 -14.28
CA GLU A 126 6.32 16.20 -13.17
C GLU A 126 7.66 15.47 -13.45
N ALA A 127 7.88 14.98 -14.66
CA ALA A 127 9.15 14.34 -15.01
C ALA A 127 10.33 15.32 -14.95
N ALA A 128 10.14 16.55 -15.43
CA ALA A 128 11.12 17.62 -15.39
C ALA A 128 11.48 18.07 -13.97
N TYR A 129 10.52 18.00 -13.02
CA TYR A 129 10.76 18.30 -11.61
C TYR A 129 11.91 17.47 -11.02
N PHE A 130 12.12 16.24 -11.45
CA PHE A 130 13.19 15.35 -10.97
C PHE A 130 14.55 15.54 -11.69
N GLU A 131 14.67 16.47 -12.64
CA GLU A 131 15.95 16.72 -13.34
C GLU A 131 17.01 17.37 -12.45
N PRO A 132 16.70 18.42 -11.66
CA PRO A 132 17.65 19.02 -10.76
C PRO A 132 18.12 18.02 -9.69
N ARG A 133 19.42 18.03 -9.41
CA ARG A 133 20.04 17.06 -8.49
C ARG A 133 19.40 17.06 -7.10
N HIS A 134 18.99 18.21 -6.59
CA HIS A 134 18.39 18.33 -5.26
C HIS A 134 16.97 17.73 -5.19
N ASN A 135 16.25 17.62 -6.32
CA ASN A 135 14.93 17.01 -6.37
C ASN A 135 14.96 15.47 -6.58
N GLN A 136 16.12 14.91 -6.96
CA GLN A 136 16.23 13.48 -7.28
C GLN A 136 15.99 12.52 -6.11
N SER A 137 15.81 13.04 -4.90
CA SER A 137 15.45 12.22 -3.72
C SER A 137 14.04 12.49 -3.21
N PHE A 138 13.31 13.38 -3.84
CA PHE A 138 11.92 13.66 -3.50
C PHE A 138 11.08 12.38 -3.56
N GLU A 139 10.26 12.15 -2.55
CA GLU A 139 9.35 10.98 -2.43
C GLU A 139 10.02 9.58 -2.44
N ARG A 140 11.33 9.50 -2.30
CA ARG A 140 12.07 8.24 -2.31
C ARG A 140 11.89 7.45 -0.99
N MET A 141 11.47 6.19 -1.00
CA MET A 141 11.11 5.34 -2.13
C MET A 141 9.60 5.12 -2.24
N TYR A 142 8.82 5.62 -1.28
CA TYR A 142 7.40 5.34 -1.12
C TYR A 142 6.56 5.90 -2.27
N GLY A 143 6.68 7.20 -2.53
CA GLY A 143 5.97 7.83 -3.64
C GLY A 143 6.38 7.25 -5.00
N TRP A 144 7.67 6.94 -5.18
CA TRP A 144 8.14 6.25 -6.40
C TRP A 144 7.48 4.90 -6.59
N ALA A 145 7.35 4.12 -5.53
CA ALA A 145 6.73 2.80 -5.58
C ALA A 145 5.23 2.90 -5.90
N TRP A 146 4.53 3.89 -5.35
CA TRP A 146 3.12 4.14 -5.69
C TRP A 146 2.95 4.60 -7.14
N LEU A 147 3.85 5.45 -7.66
CA LEU A 147 3.80 5.86 -9.06
C LEU A 147 3.95 4.67 -10.01
N LEU A 148 4.90 3.76 -9.72
CA LEU A 148 5.07 2.55 -10.53
C LEU A 148 3.89 1.58 -10.37
N ARG A 149 3.23 1.54 -9.21
CA ARG A 149 1.97 0.82 -9.02
C ARG A 149 0.84 1.43 -9.86
N LEU A 150 0.73 2.76 -9.93
CA LEU A 150 -0.21 3.46 -10.80
C LEU A 150 0.06 3.13 -12.28
N ALA A 151 1.32 3.16 -12.71
CA ALA A 151 1.71 2.81 -14.07
C ALA A 151 1.34 1.35 -14.41
N GLN A 152 1.54 0.43 -13.47
CA GLN A 152 1.12 -0.96 -13.61
C GLN A 152 -0.39 -1.09 -13.77
N GLU A 153 -1.20 -0.40 -12.96
CA GLU A 153 -2.66 -0.44 -13.03
C GLU A 153 -3.19 0.03 -14.38
N LEU A 154 -2.65 1.15 -14.88
CA LEU A 154 -3.01 1.70 -16.19
C LEU A 154 -2.71 0.74 -17.33
N ARG A 155 -1.57 0.02 -17.29
CA ARG A 155 -1.19 -0.96 -18.32
C ARG A 155 -2.11 -2.17 -18.35
N GLY A 156 -2.66 -2.54 -17.20
CA GLY A 156 -3.59 -3.65 -17.07
C GLY A 156 -5.03 -3.31 -17.29
N PHE A 157 -5.31 -2.07 -17.61
CA PHE A 157 -6.66 -1.61 -17.87
C PHE A 157 -6.87 -1.52 -19.41
N ASP A 158 -7.56 -2.50 -19.98
CA ASP A 158 -7.91 -2.49 -21.42
C ASP A 158 -9.04 -1.49 -21.70
N ASP A 159 -8.67 -0.22 -21.70
CA ASP A 159 -9.56 0.92 -21.84
C ASP A 159 -8.86 2.03 -22.65
N PRO A 160 -9.55 2.76 -23.57
CA PRO A 160 -8.94 3.81 -24.37
C PRO A 160 -8.33 4.96 -23.56
N ASP A 161 -9.03 5.43 -22.50
CA ASP A 161 -8.55 6.51 -21.65
C ASP A 161 -7.33 6.04 -20.86
N ALA A 162 -7.37 4.82 -20.30
CA ALA A 162 -6.26 4.24 -19.55
C ALA A 162 -5.00 4.10 -20.43
N ARG A 163 -5.15 3.72 -21.70
CA ARG A 163 -4.02 3.68 -22.66
C ARG A 163 -3.43 5.06 -22.91
N ALA A 164 -4.28 6.09 -23.05
CA ALA A 164 -3.82 7.47 -23.23
C ALA A 164 -3.09 7.97 -21.97
N TRP A 165 -3.65 7.75 -20.79
CA TRP A 165 -3.02 8.14 -19.52
C TRP A 165 -1.70 7.39 -19.27
N ALA A 166 -1.63 6.10 -19.62
CA ALA A 166 -0.38 5.34 -19.55
C ALA A 166 0.70 5.91 -20.49
N ALA A 167 0.32 6.32 -21.69
CA ALA A 167 1.24 6.98 -22.64
C ALA A 167 1.73 8.33 -22.09
N ASN A 168 0.86 9.12 -21.49
CA ASN A 168 1.21 10.40 -20.87
C ASN A 168 2.11 10.22 -19.63
N LEU A 169 1.88 9.18 -18.82
CA LEU A 169 2.66 8.90 -17.59
C LEU A 169 4.09 8.41 -17.89
N ARG A 170 4.31 7.86 -19.06
CA ARG A 170 5.56 7.18 -19.44
C ARG A 170 6.85 7.98 -19.18
N PRO A 171 6.97 9.29 -19.49
CA PRO A 171 8.19 10.04 -19.21
C PRO A 171 8.54 10.09 -17.70
N LEU A 172 7.53 10.26 -16.84
CA LEU A 172 7.72 10.24 -15.38
C LEU A 172 8.04 8.82 -14.88
N GLU A 173 7.37 7.80 -15.40
CA GLU A 173 7.65 6.39 -15.10
C GLU A 173 9.11 6.04 -15.42
N GLU A 174 9.61 6.35 -16.61
CA GLU A 174 11.00 6.12 -17.01
C GLU A 174 11.99 6.88 -16.14
N ARG A 175 11.66 8.11 -15.71
CA ARG A 175 12.47 8.90 -14.79
C ARG A 175 12.60 8.21 -13.44
N ILE A 176 11.51 7.72 -12.86
CA ILE A 176 11.51 7.05 -11.54
C ILE A 176 12.27 5.71 -11.61
N VAL A 177 12.14 4.95 -12.68
CA VAL A 177 12.94 3.73 -12.91
C VAL A 177 14.44 4.08 -12.92
N ALA A 178 14.86 5.07 -13.72
CA ALA A 178 16.26 5.49 -13.80
C ALA A 178 16.81 5.99 -12.46
N LEU A 179 16.03 6.76 -11.69
CA LEU A 179 16.41 7.20 -10.34
C LEU A 179 16.57 6.02 -9.38
N THR A 180 15.72 5.00 -9.48
CA THR A 180 15.80 3.79 -8.67
C THR A 180 17.04 2.96 -9.02
N GLU A 181 17.32 2.78 -10.33
CA GLU A 181 18.52 2.10 -10.82
C GLU A 181 19.82 2.80 -10.39
N GLY A 182 19.82 4.13 -10.36
CA GLY A 182 20.95 4.92 -9.87
C GLY A 182 21.11 4.90 -8.35
N TYR A 183 20.03 4.70 -7.61
CA TYR A 183 20.02 4.75 -6.14
C TYR A 183 20.32 3.41 -5.48
N LEU A 184 19.63 2.34 -5.87
CA LEU A 184 19.71 1.03 -5.19
C LEU A 184 21.11 0.45 -5.09
N PRO A 185 22.01 0.53 -6.11
CA PRO A 185 23.39 0.04 -5.97
C PRO A 185 24.20 0.74 -4.88
N ARG A 186 23.84 1.99 -4.56
CA ARG A 186 24.53 2.81 -3.55
C ARG A 186 23.95 2.64 -2.14
N LEU A 187 22.75 2.09 -2.02
CA LEU A 187 22.10 1.85 -0.73
C LEU A 187 22.76 0.63 -0.07
N THR A 188 23.71 0.85 0.82
CA THR A 188 24.44 -0.22 1.51
C THR A 188 23.55 -1.02 2.46
N TYR A 189 22.69 -0.33 3.21
CA TYR A 189 21.77 -0.93 4.17
C TYR A 189 20.32 -0.57 3.81
N PRO A 190 19.38 -1.53 3.86
CA PRO A 190 17.98 -1.21 3.64
C PRO A 190 17.42 -0.38 4.80
N VAL A 191 16.47 0.51 4.50
CA VAL A 191 15.69 1.18 5.53
C VAL A 191 14.62 0.21 6.02
N ARG A 192 14.61 -0.07 7.33
CA ARG A 192 13.67 -0.97 8.00
C ARG A 192 12.82 -0.13 8.95
N SER A 193 11.77 0.45 8.45
CA SER A 193 10.90 1.34 9.22
C SER A 193 9.43 1.07 8.92
N GLY A 194 8.56 1.39 9.87
CA GLY A 194 7.11 1.29 9.67
C GLY A 194 6.50 2.50 8.94
N ILE A 195 7.32 3.34 8.33
CA ILE A 195 6.91 4.59 7.67
C ILE A 195 7.46 4.67 6.23
N HIS A 196 7.19 5.79 5.54
CA HIS A 196 7.45 6.02 4.10
C HIS A 196 8.77 5.44 3.53
N PRO A 197 9.95 5.56 4.17
CA PRO A 197 11.18 5.10 3.53
C PRO A 197 11.41 3.58 3.60
N ASP A 198 10.42 2.77 3.99
CA ASP A 198 10.57 1.30 4.07
C ASP A 198 10.99 0.69 2.73
N THR A 199 12.18 0.10 2.70
CA THR A 199 12.77 -0.45 1.48
C THR A 199 12.05 -1.72 1.03
N ALA A 200 11.60 -2.57 1.95
CA ALA A 200 10.99 -3.85 1.61
C ALA A 200 9.64 -3.66 0.91
N TRP A 201 8.81 -2.76 1.42
CA TRP A 201 7.53 -2.43 0.80
C TRP A 201 7.73 -1.86 -0.61
N ALA A 202 8.64 -0.89 -0.76
CA ALA A 202 8.92 -0.27 -2.05
C ALA A 202 9.43 -1.29 -3.09
N LEU A 203 10.38 -2.15 -2.71
CA LEU A 203 10.88 -3.22 -3.60
C LEU A 203 9.77 -4.18 -4.03
N ALA A 204 8.83 -4.52 -3.14
CA ALA A 204 7.72 -5.39 -3.47
C ALA A 204 6.85 -4.81 -4.59
N GLN A 205 6.49 -3.51 -4.49
CA GLN A 205 5.71 -2.81 -5.52
C GLN A 205 6.47 -2.72 -6.85
N MET A 206 7.76 -2.38 -6.79
CA MET A 206 8.61 -2.22 -7.97
C MET A 206 8.86 -3.55 -8.69
N ILE A 207 8.96 -4.68 -7.98
CA ILE A 207 9.07 -6.03 -8.58
C ILE A 207 7.78 -6.38 -9.32
N ASP A 208 6.61 -6.11 -8.72
CA ASP A 208 5.32 -6.36 -9.38
C ASP A 208 5.21 -5.55 -10.67
N TYR A 209 5.60 -4.26 -10.63
CA TYR A 209 5.66 -3.38 -11.80
C TYR A 209 6.64 -3.90 -12.87
N ALA A 210 7.87 -4.26 -12.50
CA ALA A 210 8.88 -4.73 -13.46
C ALA A 210 8.41 -5.99 -14.20
N ARG A 211 7.74 -6.90 -13.50
CA ARG A 211 7.13 -8.10 -14.09
C ARG A 211 6.00 -7.78 -15.05
N ALA A 212 5.11 -6.88 -14.64
CA ALA A 212 3.96 -6.49 -15.46
C ALA A 212 4.37 -5.77 -16.75
N THR A 213 5.48 -5.04 -16.72
CA THR A 213 6.01 -4.31 -17.88
C THR A 213 7.04 -5.10 -18.71
N GLY A 214 7.46 -6.28 -18.23
CA GLY A 214 8.52 -7.07 -18.87
C GLY A 214 9.90 -6.42 -18.80
N ASN A 215 10.13 -5.48 -17.86
CA ASN A 215 11.44 -4.86 -17.64
C ASN A 215 12.36 -5.81 -16.84
N THR A 216 12.94 -6.77 -17.56
CA THR A 216 13.76 -7.85 -16.96
C THR A 216 15.03 -7.32 -16.28
N ALA A 217 15.69 -6.31 -16.84
CA ALA A 217 16.90 -5.73 -16.26
C ALA A 217 16.60 -5.06 -14.91
N PHE A 218 15.51 -4.32 -14.84
CA PHE A 218 15.04 -3.70 -13.59
C PHE A 218 14.61 -4.76 -12.57
N GLU A 219 13.88 -5.80 -12.99
CA GLU A 219 13.50 -6.92 -12.12
C GLU A 219 14.74 -7.60 -11.53
N GLU A 220 15.76 -7.92 -12.34
CA GLU A 220 16.99 -8.55 -11.89
C GLU A 220 17.72 -7.73 -10.82
N LEU A 221 17.84 -6.42 -11.02
CA LEU A 221 18.39 -5.49 -10.02
C LEU A 221 17.62 -5.56 -8.70
N LEU A 222 16.28 -5.44 -8.76
CA LEU A 222 15.42 -5.46 -7.58
C LEU A 222 15.50 -6.79 -6.83
N LEU A 223 15.48 -7.91 -7.54
CA LEU A 223 15.58 -9.25 -6.96
C LEU A 223 16.96 -9.48 -6.31
N GLN A 224 18.03 -9.01 -6.93
CA GLN A 224 19.37 -9.12 -6.37
C GLN A 224 19.48 -8.30 -5.07
N ARG A 225 19.05 -7.03 -5.09
CA ARG A 225 19.09 -6.17 -3.88
C ARG A 225 18.22 -6.72 -2.75
N ALA A 226 17.03 -7.26 -3.05
CA ALA A 226 16.19 -7.91 -2.04
C ALA A 226 16.88 -9.12 -1.40
N LYS A 227 17.58 -9.96 -2.19
CA LYS A 227 18.36 -11.09 -1.65
C LYS A 227 19.55 -10.63 -0.80
N ASP A 228 20.26 -9.59 -1.24
CA ASP A 228 21.42 -9.04 -0.51
C ASP A 228 20.97 -8.52 0.87
N TYR A 229 19.84 -7.80 0.92
CA TYR A 229 19.34 -7.18 2.14
C TYR A 229 18.69 -8.17 3.11
N TYR A 230 17.87 -9.10 2.62
CA TYR A 230 16.94 -9.87 3.44
C TYR A 230 17.13 -11.39 3.36
N GLY A 231 17.94 -11.88 2.44
CA GLY A 231 18.12 -13.32 2.22
C GLY A 231 18.66 -14.07 3.43
N LYS A 232 19.44 -13.41 4.28
CA LYS A 232 20.06 -14.00 5.49
C LYS A 232 19.28 -13.69 6.78
N ASP A 233 18.21 -12.90 6.73
CA ASP A 233 17.46 -12.54 7.91
C ASP A 233 16.88 -13.77 8.62
N ALA A 234 16.92 -13.75 9.95
CA ALA A 234 16.43 -14.80 10.84
C ALA A 234 15.95 -14.19 12.14
N ASP A 235 15.05 -14.90 12.84
CA ASP A 235 14.57 -14.57 14.19
C ASP A 235 14.12 -13.11 14.37
N TYR A 236 13.26 -12.63 13.46
CA TYR A 236 12.79 -11.25 13.46
C TYR A 236 12.14 -10.86 14.79
N PRO A 237 12.60 -9.76 15.43
CA PRO A 237 12.13 -9.36 16.77
C PRO A 237 10.81 -8.59 16.69
N THR A 238 9.67 -9.29 16.63
CA THR A 238 8.34 -8.66 16.55
C THR A 238 8.00 -7.75 17.73
N THR A 239 8.76 -7.83 18.84
CA THR A 239 8.54 -7.03 20.05
C THR A 239 8.82 -5.54 19.89
N PHE A 240 9.48 -5.13 18.81
CA PHE A 240 9.73 -3.73 18.49
C PHE A 240 8.64 -3.10 17.63
N GLU A 241 7.61 -3.86 17.27
CA GLU A 241 6.46 -3.37 16.53
C GLU A 241 5.18 -3.34 17.39
N PRO A 242 4.30 -2.34 17.18
CA PRO A 242 4.49 -1.18 16.33
C PRO A 242 5.31 -0.08 17.02
N SER A 243 5.90 0.83 16.22
CA SER A 243 6.30 2.15 16.67
C SER A 243 5.09 3.09 16.68
N GLY A 244 5.19 4.24 17.36
CA GLY A 244 4.04 5.11 17.66
C GLY A 244 3.32 5.73 16.46
N GLN A 245 3.97 5.75 15.28
CA GLN A 245 3.42 6.33 14.05
C GLN A 245 3.57 5.40 12.83
N ASP A 246 3.73 4.10 13.07
CA ASP A 246 3.85 3.12 11.99
C ASP A 246 2.52 2.99 11.22
N PHE A 247 2.60 2.94 9.90
CA PHE A 247 1.52 2.49 9.02
C PHE A 247 1.93 1.26 8.19
N PHE A 248 3.15 0.78 8.38
CA PHE A 248 3.66 -0.49 7.92
C PHE A 248 4.23 -1.33 9.06
N SER A 249 4.30 -2.64 8.85
CA SER A 249 5.09 -3.56 9.65
C SER A 249 6.36 -3.91 8.88
N PRO A 250 7.54 -3.43 9.30
CA PRO A 250 8.79 -3.72 8.59
C PRO A 250 9.03 -5.22 8.41
N GLY A 251 8.72 -6.02 9.43
CA GLY A 251 8.89 -7.46 9.36
C GLY A 251 7.92 -8.15 8.40
N LEU A 252 6.64 -7.78 8.41
CA LEU A 252 5.67 -8.33 7.47
C LEU A 252 5.96 -7.87 6.03
N ASN A 253 6.42 -6.63 5.82
CA ASN A 253 6.84 -6.15 4.51
C ASN A 253 8.03 -6.96 3.97
N VAL A 254 9.02 -7.28 4.80
CA VAL A 254 10.12 -8.17 4.41
C VAL A 254 9.61 -9.56 4.04
N ALA A 255 8.70 -10.12 4.83
CA ALA A 255 8.16 -11.44 4.54
C ALA A 255 7.30 -11.46 3.25
N ASP A 256 6.51 -10.41 3.01
CA ASP A 256 5.71 -10.26 1.79
C ASP A 256 6.59 -9.98 0.55
N LEU A 257 7.66 -9.20 0.68
CA LEU A 257 8.66 -9.04 -0.37
C LEU A 257 9.28 -10.39 -0.74
N MET A 258 9.76 -11.14 0.25
CA MET A 258 10.54 -12.36 0.00
C MET A 258 9.73 -13.49 -0.67
N ARG A 259 8.38 -13.50 -0.59
CA ARG A 259 7.56 -14.41 -1.40
C ARG A 259 7.64 -14.13 -2.90
N ARG A 260 7.93 -12.87 -3.29
CA ARG A 260 8.15 -12.48 -4.69
C ARG A 260 9.55 -12.85 -5.20
N VAL A 261 10.49 -12.97 -4.27
CA VAL A 261 11.93 -13.14 -4.56
C VAL A 261 12.34 -14.61 -4.60
N LEU A 262 11.79 -15.42 -3.72
CA LEU A 262 12.18 -16.81 -3.55
C LEU A 262 11.17 -17.77 -4.17
N LYS A 263 11.66 -18.90 -4.73
CA LYS A 263 10.80 -20.01 -5.14
C LYS A 263 10.04 -20.59 -3.94
N PRO A 264 8.83 -21.13 -4.09
CA PRO A 264 7.96 -21.53 -2.97
C PRO A 264 8.62 -22.36 -1.88
N LYS A 265 9.39 -23.39 -2.21
CA LYS A 265 10.10 -24.24 -1.24
C LYS A 265 11.18 -23.46 -0.47
N ALA A 266 11.94 -22.61 -1.17
CA ALA A 266 12.98 -21.77 -0.56
C ALA A 266 12.35 -20.69 0.32
N TYR A 267 11.25 -20.09 -0.11
CA TYR A 267 10.47 -19.12 0.68
C TYR A 267 9.96 -19.75 1.98
N SER A 268 9.33 -20.92 1.90
CA SER A 268 8.83 -21.63 3.09
C SER A 268 9.93 -21.91 4.11
N SER A 269 11.15 -22.28 3.65
CA SER A 269 12.30 -22.53 4.50
C SER A 269 12.86 -21.24 5.09
N TRP A 270 12.96 -20.18 4.28
CA TRP A 270 13.39 -18.86 4.71
C TRP A 270 12.43 -18.28 5.76
N LEU A 271 11.12 -18.33 5.52
CA LEU A 271 10.08 -17.84 6.44
C LEU A 271 10.14 -18.56 7.81
N ASN A 272 10.50 -19.85 7.83
CA ASN A 272 10.69 -20.58 9.09
C ASN A 272 11.88 -20.04 9.91
N ARG A 273 12.96 -19.59 9.26
CA ARG A 273 14.10 -18.97 9.96
C ARG A 273 13.78 -17.54 10.35
N PHE A 274 13.12 -16.80 9.47
CA PHE A 274 12.77 -15.39 9.69
C PHE A 274 11.76 -15.23 10.84
N ALA A 275 10.69 -16.03 10.84
CA ALA A 275 9.62 -15.95 11.83
C ALA A 275 9.25 -17.35 12.37
N PRO A 276 10.09 -17.96 13.18
CA PRO A 276 9.92 -19.35 13.64
C PRO A 276 8.68 -19.57 14.50
N GLY A 277 8.15 -18.50 15.11
CA GLY A 277 6.94 -18.54 15.92
C GLY A 277 5.66 -18.82 15.13
N LEU A 278 5.61 -18.52 13.84
CA LEU A 278 4.38 -18.63 13.02
C LEU A 278 3.74 -20.02 13.05
N ARG A 279 4.54 -21.10 13.07
CA ARG A 279 4.01 -22.49 13.15
C ARG A 279 3.31 -22.82 14.46
N ARG A 280 3.64 -22.10 15.54
CA ARG A 280 3.13 -22.34 16.89
C ARG A 280 2.09 -21.28 17.29
N ALA A 281 1.52 -20.54 16.32
CA ALA A 281 0.64 -19.41 16.55
C ALA A 281 1.26 -18.34 17.48
N ARG A 282 2.59 -18.23 17.51
CA ARG A 282 3.31 -17.21 18.26
C ARG A 282 3.75 -16.10 17.30
N LEU A 283 2.78 -15.27 16.92
CA LEU A 283 3.00 -14.17 15.98
C LEU A 283 3.60 -12.93 16.69
N GLY A 284 3.72 -12.95 18.03
CA GLY A 284 4.17 -11.79 18.79
C GLY A 284 3.26 -10.58 18.56
N ALA A 285 3.82 -9.41 18.33
CA ALA A 285 3.06 -8.19 18.09
C ALA A 285 2.22 -8.19 16.79
N TRP A 286 2.48 -9.14 15.89
CA TRP A 286 1.65 -9.30 14.67
C TRP A 286 0.30 -9.98 14.93
N ALA A 287 0.10 -10.60 16.10
CA ALA A 287 -1.15 -11.26 16.44
C ALA A 287 -2.29 -10.29 16.79
N THR A 288 -1.92 -9.10 17.30
CA THR A 288 -2.86 -8.17 17.90
C THR A 288 -2.95 -6.89 17.08
N PRO A 289 -4.16 -6.46 16.70
CA PRO A 289 -4.35 -5.18 16.06
C PRO A 289 -3.78 -4.02 16.88
N ALA A 290 -3.21 -3.04 16.19
CA ALA A 290 -2.77 -1.81 16.81
C ALA A 290 -3.96 -1.02 17.35
N VAL A 291 -3.81 -0.49 18.56
CA VAL A 291 -4.80 0.38 19.21
C VAL A 291 -4.58 1.81 18.73
N VAL A 292 -5.62 2.42 18.18
CA VAL A 292 -5.60 3.82 17.76
C VAL A 292 -6.25 4.65 18.86
N SER A 293 -5.48 5.44 19.57
CA SER A 293 -5.95 6.23 20.73
C SER A 293 -6.51 7.60 20.35
N ASP A 294 -6.11 8.12 19.16
CA ASP A 294 -6.53 9.42 18.67
C ASP A 294 -6.63 9.38 17.14
N LEU A 295 -7.80 9.71 16.60
CA LEU A 295 -8.06 9.75 15.15
C LEU A 295 -7.85 11.14 14.55
N GLU A 296 -7.71 12.18 15.38
CA GLU A 296 -7.46 13.56 14.96
C GLU A 296 -5.95 13.86 14.90
N ASP A 297 -5.12 13.11 15.64
CA ASP A 297 -3.67 13.27 15.57
C ASP A 297 -3.14 12.70 14.25
N PRO A 298 -2.46 13.52 13.42
CA PRO A 298 -2.02 13.13 12.06
C PRO A 298 -0.96 12.04 12.03
N GLN A 299 -0.35 11.69 13.18
CA GLN A 299 0.63 10.61 13.30
C GLN A 299 0.05 9.37 13.96
N ILE A 300 -0.77 9.52 15.01
CA ILE A 300 -1.40 8.38 15.69
C ILE A 300 -2.40 7.67 14.77
N VAL A 301 -3.11 8.41 13.92
CA VAL A 301 -4.03 7.85 12.92
C VAL A 301 -3.34 6.90 11.93
N HIS A 302 -2.03 6.98 11.76
CA HIS A 302 -1.23 6.02 10.98
C HIS A 302 -1.44 4.58 11.44
N LEU A 303 -1.72 4.33 12.71
CA LEU A 303 -1.98 2.98 13.23
C LEU A 303 -3.26 2.34 12.65
N VAL A 304 -4.21 3.12 12.11
CA VAL A 304 -5.31 2.57 11.29
C VAL A 304 -4.74 1.94 10.03
N GLY A 305 -3.90 2.67 9.31
CA GLY A 305 -3.20 2.19 8.12
C GLY A 305 -2.31 0.98 8.40
N LEU A 306 -1.68 0.93 9.58
CA LEU A 306 -0.92 -0.23 10.02
C LEU A 306 -1.78 -1.49 10.09
N ASN A 307 -3.01 -1.40 10.62
CA ASN A 307 -3.92 -2.54 10.65
C ASN A 307 -4.25 -3.01 9.22
N LEU A 308 -4.52 -2.11 8.30
CA LEU A 308 -4.82 -2.44 6.89
C LEU A 308 -3.60 -3.02 6.16
N SER A 309 -2.43 -2.42 6.31
CA SER A 309 -1.20 -2.89 5.67
C SER A 309 -0.72 -4.23 6.22
N ARG A 310 -0.86 -4.47 7.53
CA ARG A 310 -0.62 -5.79 8.14
C ARG A 310 -1.56 -6.84 7.58
N ALA A 311 -2.86 -6.52 7.42
CA ALA A 311 -3.81 -7.42 6.80
C ALA A 311 -3.39 -7.78 5.37
N SER A 312 -3.01 -6.79 4.55
CA SER A 312 -2.54 -6.99 3.18
C SER A 312 -1.27 -7.84 3.11
N ALA A 313 -0.28 -7.54 3.94
CA ALA A 313 0.97 -8.30 3.97
C ALA A 313 0.75 -9.75 4.41
N MET A 314 -0.08 -9.99 5.45
CA MET A 314 -0.44 -11.33 5.90
C MET A 314 -1.19 -12.11 4.82
N GLN A 315 -2.10 -11.46 4.09
CA GLN A 315 -2.80 -12.03 2.93
C GLN A 315 -1.79 -12.51 1.87
N GLY A 316 -0.83 -11.64 1.52
CA GLY A 316 0.23 -11.97 0.57
C GLY A 316 1.10 -13.14 1.03
N ILE A 317 1.54 -13.14 2.29
CA ILE A 317 2.35 -14.21 2.88
C ILE A 317 1.57 -15.53 2.89
N ALA A 318 0.30 -15.50 3.31
CA ALA A 318 -0.57 -16.67 3.38
C ALA A 318 -0.81 -17.28 1.99
N SER A 319 -1.01 -16.46 0.94
CA SER A 319 -1.22 -16.91 -0.44
C SER A 319 -0.04 -17.71 -1.02
N ALA A 320 1.18 -17.48 -0.51
CA ALA A 320 2.39 -18.16 -0.95
C ALA A 320 2.68 -19.47 -0.19
N LEU A 321 1.83 -19.84 0.76
CA LEU A 321 1.96 -21.06 1.57
C LEU A 321 0.96 -22.13 1.11
N ASP A 322 1.34 -23.41 1.29
CA ASP A 322 0.41 -24.53 1.05
C ASP A 322 -0.89 -24.33 1.84
N PRO A 323 -2.08 -24.60 1.25
CA PRO A 323 -3.36 -24.48 1.95
C PRO A 323 -3.46 -25.25 3.27
N ARG A 324 -2.68 -26.33 3.43
CA ARG A 324 -2.62 -27.14 4.66
C ARG A 324 -1.59 -26.64 5.66
N ASP A 325 -0.80 -25.62 5.32
CA ASP A 325 0.23 -25.09 6.22
C ASP A 325 -0.41 -24.39 7.42
N ARG A 326 0.01 -24.75 8.64
CA ARG A 326 -0.50 -24.12 9.86
C ARG A 326 -0.19 -22.63 9.93
N ARG A 327 0.94 -22.20 9.34
CA ARG A 327 1.32 -20.77 9.29
C ARG A 327 0.30 -19.96 8.50
N ARG A 328 -0.22 -20.51 7.40
CA ARG A 328 -1.28 -19.88 6.59
C ARG A 328 -2.50 -19.60 7.44
N ARG A 329 -3.04 -20.59 8.15
CA ARG A 329 -4.22 -20.41 9.04
C ARG A 329 -3.98 -19.38 10.12
N ASN A 330 -2.80 -19.39 10.75
CA ASN A 330 -2.46 -18.43 11.80
C ASN A 330 -2.39 -17.00 11.27
N LEU A 331 -1.84 -16.81 10.04
CA LEU A 331 -1.80 -15.52 9.37
C LEU A 331 -3.19 -15.06 8.95
N GLU A 332 -4.03 -15.94 8.41
CA GLU A 332 -5.42 -15.63 8.01
C GLU A 332 -6.27 -15.19 9.20
N GLN A 333 -6.12 -15.81 10.36
CA GLN A 333 -6.79 -15.39 11.58
C GLN A 333 -6.35 -13.99 12.05
N ALA A 334 -5.03 -13.73 12.05
CA ALA A 334 -4.51 -12.42 12.40
C ALA A 334 -4.92 -11.35 11.38
N MET A 335 -4.85 -11.66 10.09
CA MET A 335 -5.32 -10.82 8.99
C MET A 335 -6.76 -10.34 9.20
N GLN A 336 -7.67 -11.28 9.49
CA GLN A 336 -9.08 -10.95 9.74
C GLN A 336 -9.25 -10.04 10.97
N ALA A 337 -8.49 -10.28 12.04
CA ALA A 337 -8.54 -9.44 13.24
C ALA A 337 -8.08 -8.00 12.94
N HIS A 338 -6.99 -7.85 12.18
CA HIS A 338 -6.49 -6.53 11.77
C HIS A 338 -7.47 -5.80 10.84
N ALA A 339 -8.01 -6.49 9.84
CA ALA A 339 -9.00 -5.92 8.92
C ALA A 339 -10.29 -5.49 9.64
N ALA A 340 -10.76 -6.30 10.59
CA ALA A 340 -11.97 -6.00 11.38
C ALA A 340 -11.82 -4.73 12.23
N VAL A 341 -10.60 -4.36 12.63
CA VAL A 341 -10.31 -3.11 13.35
C VAL A 341 -10.06 -1.96 12.38
N GLY A 342 -9.29 -2.19 11.30
CA GLY A 342 -8.87 -1.12 10.40
C GLY A 342 -9.97 -0.61 9.47
N LEU A 343 -10.75 -1.50 8.85
CA LEU A 343 -11.75 -1.12 7.84
C LEU A 343 -12.82 -0.15 8.34
N PRO A 344 -13.42 -0.32 9.54
CA PRO A 344 -14.43 0.63 10.04
C PRO A 344 -13.87 2.03 10.31
N LEU A 345 -12.56 2.17 10.51
CA LEU A 345 -11.92 3.44 10.82
C LEU A 345 -11.45 4.22 9.58
N VAL A 346 -11.61 3.66 8.37
CA VAL A 346 -11.26 4.35 7.12
C VAL A 346 -12.11 5.61 6.91
N SER A 347 -13.37 5.57 7.33
CA SER A 347 -14.34 6.67 7.24
C SER A 347 -14.63 7.22 8.63
N SER A 348 -13.62 7.85 9.23
CA SER A 348 -13.72 8.36 10.60
C SER A 348 -14.33 9.78 10.69
N GLY A 349 -14.50 10.48 9.57
CA GLY A 349 -14.86 11.89 9.51
C GLY A 349 -13.70 12.86 9.70
N HIS A 350 -12.46 12.35 9.82
CA HIS A 350 -11.25 13.15 10.04
C HIS A 350 -10.34 13.10 8.80
N TYR A 351 -10.05 14.26 8.23
CA TYR A 351 -9.26 14.40 6.99
C TYR A 351 -7.84 13.84 7.12
N GLU A 352 -7.27 13.86 8.31
CA GLU A 352 -5.94 13.34 8.66
C GLU A 352 -5.78 11.85 8.28
N GLY A 353 -6.86 11.08 8.32
CA GLY A 353 -6.91 9.68 7.88
C GLY A 353 -7.53 9.52 6.49
N GLU A 354 -8.63 10.18 6.24
CA GLU A 354 -9.46 9.94 5.05
C GLU A 354 -8.77 10.20 3.72
N HIS A 355 -7.79 11.13 3.68
CA HIS A 355 -7.08 11.44 2.44
C HIS A 355 -6.20 10.28 1.91
N TRP A 356 -5.94 9.23 2.70
CA TRP A 356 -5.04 8.15 2.30
C TRP A 356 -5.50 6.73 2.69
N LEU A 357 -6.24 6.56 3.79
CA LEU A 357 -6.63 5.24 4.32
C LEU A 357 -7.48 4.43 3.32
N ALA A 358 -8.31 5.09 2.51
CA ALA A 358 -9.12 4.42 1.50
C ALA A 358 -8.27 3.63 0.50
N SER A 359 -7.09 4.14 0.11
CA SER A 359 -6.17 3.41 -0.79
C SER A 359 -5.63 2.13 -0.16
N PHE A 360 -5.34 2.14 1.15
CA PHE A 360 -4.91 0.94 1.88
C PHE A 360 -6.04 -0.09 2.02
N ALA A 361 -7.27 0.39 2.27
CA ALA A 361 -8.44 -0.47 2.30
C ALA A 361 -8.68 -1.14 0.94
N VAL A 362 -8.67 -0.38 -0.15
CA VAL A 362 -8.83 -0.91 -1.52
C VAL A 362 -7.68 -1.85 -1.87
N TYR A 363 -6.44 -1.55 -1.48
CA TYR A 363 -5.31 -2.45 -1.69
C TYR A 363 -5.56 -3.84 -1.07
N TYR A 364 -6.04 -3.88 0.18
CA TYR A 364 -6.38 -5.11 0.87
C TYR A 364 -7.60 -5.81 0.24
N LEU A 365 -8.72 -5.09 0.09
CA LEU A 365 -10.01 -5.65 -0.34
C LEU A 365 -9.98 -6.21 -1.76
N THR A 366 -9.16 -5.62 -2.64
CA THR A 366 -9.04 -6.07 -4.04
C THR A 366 -7.88 -7.05 -4.25
N GLY A 367 -7.17 -7.44 -3.19
CA GLY A 367 -6.05 -8.36 -3.28
C GLY A 367 -4.90 -7.83 -4.13
N ALA A 368 -4.65 -6.52 -4.14
CA ALA A 368 -3.56 -5.91 -4.90
C ALA A 368 -2.21 -6.53 -4.50
N GLY A 369 -1.38 -6.86 -5.50
CA GLY A 369 -0.08 -7.51 -5.29
C GLY A 369 -0.13 -9.02 -5.00
N LEU A 370 -1.28 -9.68 -5.11
CA LEU A 370 -1.39 -11.14 -5.08
C LEU A 370 -1.07 -11.75 -6.46
N ALA A 371 -0.82 -13.06 -6.49
CA ALA A 371 -0.45 -13.76 -7.73
C ALA A 371 -1.54 -13.74 -8.81
N GLY A 372 -2.79 -13.49 -8.47
CA GLY A 372 -3.92 -13.32 -9.38
C GLY A 372 -4.19 -11.87 -9.81
N ASP A 373 -3.45 -10.91 -9.24
CA ASP A 373 -3.50 -9.49 -9.58
C ASP A 373 -2.69 -9.19 -10.87
N ARG A 374 -2.32 -10.22 -11.58
CA ARG A 374 -1.68 -10.06 -12.90
C ARG A 374 -2.73 -9.58 -13.88
N LEU A 375 -2.37 -8.58 -14.54
CA LEU A 375 -3.04 -7.89 -15.64
C LEU A 375 -3.39 -8.84 -16.78
#